data_87aec9c5231f14fa7e2221c6f4c633ed
#
_entry.id   87aec9c5231f14fa7e2221c6f4c633ed
#
_cell.length_a   1.000
_cell.length_b   1.000
_cell.length_c   1.000
_cell.angle_alpha   90.00
_cell.angle_beta   90.00
_cell.angle_gamma   90.00
#
_symmetry.space_group_name_H-M   'P 1'
#
loop_
_entity.id
_entity.type
_entity.pdbx_description
1 polymer ?
#
loop_
_entity_poly.entity_id
_entity_poly.type
_entity_poly.pdbx_seq_one_letter_code
_entity_poly.pdbx_strand_id
1 'polypeptide(L)'
;LFLRPAVNYTDGHRIVVGLRNLVDGDGAAIEPSEVFRAYRDRLDSGDELIEARRPAMERVFTDLEAAGVARDELIIAWEFTVISTESLTSPLTHMRDDAFAQLGDAVPVYSVDSVERNEDSRYTAIEGTYEVPLYLTRNGEPGTGLNLSDDPDLPTVNGSMSSRYRCMIHDNTTADSPGAGVLYGHGLLGDIGQVTSSGPRLLAEDGRP
;
A
#
# COMPACT_ATOMS: atom_id res chain seq x y z
N LEU A 1 24.96 -7.88 2.71
CA LEU A 1 25.06 -7.03 1.54
C LEU A 1 23.77 -6.28 1.33
N PHE A 2 23.85 -4.94 1.19
CA PHE A 2 22.72 -4.08 0.81
C PHE A 2 22.99 -3.49 -0.57
N LEU A 3 22.02 -3.65 -1.47
CA LEU A 3 22.06 -3.07 -2.81
C LEU A 3 21.07 -1.90 -2.85
N ARG A 4 21.57 -0.71 -3.16
CA ARG A 4 20.75 0.49 -3.30
C ARG A 4 20.97 1.08 -4.68
N PRO A 5 19.93 1.24 -5.50
CA PRO A 5 20.07 1.89 -6.80
C PRO A 5 20.41 3.38 -6.59
N ALA A 6 21.22 3.91 -7.48
CA ALA A 6 21.60 5.34 -7.47
C ALA A 6 20.44 6.23 -7.94
N VAL A 7 19.52 5.68 -8.70
CA VAL A 7 18.30 6.33 -9.21
C VAL A 7 17.12 5.40 -9.01
N ASN A 8 15.91 5.95 -8.95
CA ASN A 8 14.70 5.15 -8.89
C ASN A 8 14.55 4.31 -10.16
N TYR A 9 14.06 3.10 -10.00
CA TYR A 9 13.70 2.28 -11.15
C TYR A 9 12.47 2.86 -11.86
N THR A 10 12.39 2.63 -13.15
CA THR A 10 11.23 3.03 -13.96
C THR A 10 10.05 2.09 -13.69
N ASP A 11 8.88 2.67 -13.46
CA ASP A 11 7.63 1.96 -13.24
C ASP A 11 7.32 0.96 -14.37
N GLY A 12 6.81 -0.20 -14.02
CA GLY A 12 6.43 -1.26 -14.96
C GLY A 12 7.60 -2.01 -15.59
N HIS A 13 8.84 -1.59 -15.34
CA HIS A 13 9.99 -2.24 -15.94
C HIS A 13 10.41 -3.50 -15.18
N ARG A 14 10.77 -4.52 -15.93
CA ARG A 14 11.41 -5.72 -15.42
C ARG A 14 12.90 -5.45 -15.18
N ILE A 15 13.37 -5.72 -13.98
CA ILE A 15 14.77 -5.57 -13.56
C ILE A 15 15.37 -6.96 -13.37
N VAL A 16 16.55 -7.15 -13.92
CA VAL A 16 17.34 -8.37 -13.75
C VAL A 16 18.62 -8.01 -12.99
N VAL A 17 18.91 -8.75 -11.95
CA VAL A 17 20.09 -8.56 -11.10
C VAL A 17 20.93 -9.82 -11.11
N GLY A 18 22.22 -9.65 -11.33
CA GLY A 18 23.22 -10.72 -11.21
C GLY A 18 24.37 -10.26 -10.31
N LEU A 19 24.78 -11.11 -9.38
CA LEU A 19 25.93 -10.87 -8.50
C LEU A 19 27.05 -11.83 -8.84
N ARG A 20 28.25 -11.29 -8.96
CA ARG A 20 29.49 -12.04 -9.22
C ARG A 20 30.64 -11.49 -8.37
N ASN A 21 31.71 -12.23 -8.25
CA ASN A 21 32.94 -11.82 -7.59
C ASN A 21 32.72 -11.39 -6.13
N LEU A 22 31.79 -12.02 -5.42
CA LEU A 22 31.59 -11.77 -4.01
C LEU A 22 32.61 -12.57 -3.19
N VAL A 23 33.13 -11.92 -2.16
CA VAL A 23 34.02 -12.53 -1.18
C VAL A 23 33.42 -12.33 0.23
N ASP A 24 33.79 -13.18 1.15
CA ASP A 24 33.46 -13.06 2.56
C ASP A 24 34.39 -12.08 3.30
N GLY A 25 34.28 -11.99 4.64
CA GLY A 25 35.08 -11.10 5.47
C GLY A 25 36.58 -11.41 5.47
N ASP A 26 36.96 -12.63 5.12
CA ASP A 26 38.32 -13.11 5.06
C ASP A 26 38.90 -13.10 3.64
N GLY A 27 38.11 -12.62 2.66
CA GLY A 27 38.50 -12.53 1.25
C GLY A 27 38.33 -13.83 0.47
N ALA A 28 37.70 -14.87 1.04
CA ALA A 28 37.42 -16.10 0.34
C ALA A 28 36.18 -15.95 -0.58
N ALA A 29 36.21 -16.57 -1.77
CA ALA A 29 35.10 -16.51 -2.70
C ALA A 29 33.85 -17.16 -2.12
N ILE A 30 32.70 -16.48 -2.31
CA ILE A 30 31.40 -17.02 -1.93
C ILE A 30 30.90 -17.95 -3.03
N GLU A 31 30.62 -19.19 -2.67
CA GLU A 31 30.07 -20.18 -3.58
C GLU A 31 28.55 -20.00 -3.74
N PRO A 32 28.00 -20.26 -4.94
CA PRO A 32 26.57 -20.26 -5.16
C PRO A 32 25.88 -21.40 -4.40
N SER A 33 24.64 -21.17 -3.97
CA SER A 33 23.83 -22.24 -3.37
C SER A 33 23.62 -23.41 -4.34
N GLU A 34 23.33 -24.60 -3.82
CA GLU A 34 23.08 -25.78 -4.63
C GLU A 34 21.93 -25.57 -5.62
N VAL A 35 20.85 -24.92 -5.17
CA VAL A 35 19.70 -24.59 -6.02
C VAL A 35 20.09 -23.65 -7.16
N PHE A 36 20.84 -22.58 -6.85
CA PHE A 36 21.28 -21.66 -7.90
C PHE A 36 22.26 -22.32 -8.85
N ARG A 37 23.14 -23.18 -8.33
CA ARG A 37 24.07 -23.98 -9.16
C ARG A 37 23.33 -24.91 -10.11
N ALA A 38 22.24 -25.55 -9.69
CA ALA A 38 21.41 -26.37 -10.55
C ALA A 38 20.84 -25.57 -11.73
N TYR A 39 20.42 -24.32 -11.53
CA TYR A 39 20.04 -23.46 -12.65
C TYR A 39 21.22 -23.01 -13.49
N ARG A 40 22.28 -22.50 -12.85
CA ARG A 40 23.45 -21.94 -13.53
C ARG A 40 24.14 -22.98 -14.42
N ASP A 41 24.37 -24.16 -13.90
CA ASP A 41 25.15 -25.22 -14.54
C ASP A 41 24.26 -26.21 -15.31
N ARG A 42 22.95 -25.92 -15.44
CA ARG A 42 21.93 -26.74 -16.13
C ARG A 42 21.84 -28.17 -15.60
N LEU A 43 22.02 -28.34 -14.29
CA LEU A 43 21.90 -29.65 -13.64
C LEU A 43 20.42 -29.94 -13.35
N ASP A 44 20.04 -31.19 -13.46
CA ASP A 44 18.73 -31.66 -13.01
C ASP A 44 18.72 -31.64 -11.46
N SER A 45 17.75 -30.93 -10.87
CA SER A 45 17.62 -30.84 -9.42
C SER A 45 16.84 -32.01 -8.81
N GLY A 46 16.06 -32.73 -9.61
CA GLY A 46 15.12 -33.74 -9.14
C GLY A 46 13.92 -33.17 -8.33
N ASP A 47 13.81 -31.84 -8.20
CA ASP A 47 12.73 -31.17 -7.48
C ASP A 47 11.81 -30.45 -8.46
N GLU A 48 10.52 -30.80 -8.45
CA GLU A 48 9.52 -30.26 -9.38
C GLU A 48 9.36 -28.74 -9.26
N LEU A 49 9.46 -28.16 -8.05
CA LEU A 49 9.33 -26.72 -7.84
C LEU A 49 10.53 -25.95 -8.40
N ILE A 50 11.72 -26.52 -8.28
CA ILE A 50 12.93 -25.95 -8.86
C ILE A 50 12.83 -26.03 -10.39
N GLU A 51 12.48 -27.19 -10.95
CA GLU A 51 12.35 -27.36 -12.39
C GLU A 51 11.25 -26.50 -13.01
N ALA A 52 10.12 -26.29 -12.33
CA ALA A 52 9.05 -25.41 -12.78
C ALA A 52 9.52 -23.93 -12.94
N ARG A 53 10.51 -23.48 -12.16
CA ARG A 53 11.10 -22.14 -12.26
C ARG A 53 12.21 -22.03 -13.31
N ARG A 54 12.74 -23.14 -13.81
CA ARG A 54 13.86 -23.15 -14.76
C ARG A 54 13.63 -22.25 -15.99
N PRO A 55 12.46 -22.24 -16.65
CA PRO A 55 12.23 -21.36 -17.79
C PRO A 55 12.36 -19.86 -17.45
N ALA A 56 11.97 -19.46 -16.25
CA ALA A 56 12.15 -18.08 -15.78
C ALA A 56 13.63 -17.77 -15.55
N MET A 57 14.37 -18.68 -14.91
CA MET A 57 15.80 -18.52 -14.69
C MET A 57 16.61 -18.50 -15.99
N GLU A 58 16.22 -19.28 -17.00
CA GLU A 58 16.87 -19.23 -18.32
C GLU A 58 16.71 -17.86 -18.99
N ARG A 59 15.54 -17.20 -18.84
CA ARG A 59 15.38 -15.82 -19.31
C ARG A 59 16.31 -14.85 -18.58
N VAL A 60 16.45 -14.99 -17.25
CA VAL A 60 17.37 -14.18 -16.44
C VAL A 60 18.81 -14.32 -16.95
N PHE A 61 19.27 -15.56 -17.19
CA PHE A 61 20.61 -15.80 -17.71
C PHE A 61 20.81 -15.24 -19.13
N THR A 62 19.83 -15.41 -20.00
CA THR A 62 19.87 -14.85 -21.35
C THR A 62 20.03 -13.33 -21.34
N ASP A 63 19.31 -12.63 -20.49
CA ASP A 63 19.38 -11.17 -20.40
C ASP A 63 20.71 -10.71 -19.81
N LEU A 64 21.24 -11.41 -18.81
CA LEU A 64 22.55 -11.11 -18.23
C LEU A 64 23.70 -11.37 -19.21
N GLU A 65 23.64 -12.46 -19.98
CA GLU A 65 24.60 -12.77 -21.03
C GLU A 65 24.56 -11.71 -22.14
N ALA A 66 23.38 -11.26 -22.56
CA ALA A 66 23.21 -10.16 -23.50
C ALA A 66 23.79 -8.83 -22.97
N ALA A 67 23.80 -8.64 -21.65
CA ALA A 67 24.44 -7.50 -20.98
C ALA A 67 25.95 -7.70 -20.74
N GLY A 68 26.56 -8.77 -21.20
CA GLY A 68 27.98 -9.06 -21.07
C GLY A 68 28.38 -9.69 -19.73
N VAL A 69 27.44 -10.28 -19.00
CA VAL A 69 27.72 -11.01 -17.75
C VAL A 69 27.63 -12.50 -18.02
N ALA A 70 28.77 -13.18 -17.96
CA ALA A 70 28.82 -14.61 -18.22
C ALA A 70 28.11 -15.42 -17.13
N ARG A 71 27.36 -16.43 -17.55
CA ARG A 71 26.51 -17.25 -16.68
C ARG A 71 27.30 -17.95 -15.57
N ASP A 72 28.45 -18.47 -15.90
CA ASP A 72 29.34 -19.22 -15.00
C ASP A 72 30.03 -18.36 -13.95
N GLU A 73 30.07 -17.03 -14.14
CA GLU A 73 30.58 -16.08 -13.15
C GLU A 73 29.56 -15.76 -12.04
N LEU A 74 28.28 -16.10 -12.22
CA LEU A 74 27.21 -15.71 -11.32
C LEU A 74 27.21 -16.55 -10.04
N ILE A 75 27.07 -15.86 -8.92
CA ILE A 75 26.88 -16.45 -7.59
C ILE A 75 25.38 -16.54 -7.27
N ILE A 76 24.62 -15.53 -7.68
CA ILE A 76 23.17 -15.48 -7.60
C ILE A 76 22.62 -14.51 -8.65
N ALA A 77 21.44 -14.80 -9.17
CA ALA A 77 20.70 -13.89 -10.03
C ALA A 77 19.18 -14.02 -9.77
N TRP A 78 18.47 -12.94 -10.02
CA TRP A 78 17.00 -12.91 -9.91
C TRP A 78 16.42 -11.80 -10.77
N GLU A 79 15.12 -11.82 -10.92
CA GLU A 79 14.34 -10.77 -11.57
C GLU A 79 13.22 -10.28 -10.67
N PHE A 80 12.76 -9.05 -10.89
CA PHE A 80 11.53 -8.51 -10.35
C PHE A 80 10.97 -7.44 -11.30
N THR A 81 9.69 -7.22 -11.24
CA THR A 81 9.04 -6.12 -11.96
C THR A 81 8.74 -4.99 -10.98
N VAL A 82 9.13 -3.78 -11.36
CA VAL A 82 8.76 -2.57 -10.61
C VAL A 82 7.27 -2.35 -10.80
N ILE A 83 6.52 -2.30 -9.71
CA ILE A 83 5.09 -2.04 -9.81
C ILE A 83 4.85 -0.66 -10.43
N SER A 84 3.90 -0.54 -11.35
CA SER A 84 3.52 0.75 -11.89
C SER A 84 2.63 1.52 -10.91
N THR A 85 2.71 2.85 -10.95
CA THR A 85 1.83 3.73 -10.19
C THR A 85 0.37 3.43 -10.50
N GLU A 86 0.03 3.19 -11.75
CA GLU A 86 -1.32 2.82 -12.18
C GLU A 86 -1.76 1.51 -11.50
N SER A 87 -0.96 0.44 -11.59
CA SER A 87 -1.29 -0.85 -10.96
C SER A 87 -1.44 -0.75 -9.44
N LEU A 88 -0.65 0.13 -8.81
CA LEU A 88 -0.72 0.35 -7.36
C LEU A 88 -1.95 1.13 -6.94
N THR A 89 -2.40 2.10 -7.74
CA THR A 89 -3.42 3.07 -7.34
C THR A 89 -4.77 2.88 -8.02
N SER A 90 -4.84 2.19 -9.17
CA SER A 90 -6.08 2.06 -9.95
C SER A 90 -7.27 1.52 -9.16
N PRO A 91 -7.16 0.50 -8.30
CA PRO A 91 -8.31 0.05 -7.53
C PRO A 91 -8.84 1.12 -6.58
N LEU A 92 -7.95 1.87 -5.92
CA LEU A 92 -8.34 2.92 -4.98
C LEU A 92 -8.93 4.13 -5.70
N THR A 93 -8.33 4.55 -6.81
CA THR A 93 -8.85 5.68 -7.60
C THR A 93 -10.18 5.33 -8.25
N HIS A 94 -10.36 4.10 -8.70
CA HIS A 94 -11.64 3.61 -9.22
C HIS A 94 -12.73 3.64 -8.13
N MET A 95 -12.48 3.08 -6.95
CA MET A 95 -13.44 3.11 -5.84
C MET A 95 -13.81 4.55 -5.44
N ARG A 96 -12.82 5.45 -5.40
CA ARG A 96 -13.07 6.88 -5.12
C ARG A 96 -13.99 7.49 -6.17
N ASP A 97 -13.64 7.33 -7.43
CA ASP A 97 -14.36 7.98 -8.54
C ASP A 97 -15.78 7.44 -8.67
N ASP A 98 -15.95 6.13 -8.50
CA ASP A 98 -17.26 5.48 -8.48
C ASP A 98 -18.10 5.94 -7.27
N ALA A 99 -17.52 5.99 -6.07
CA ALA A 99 -18.21 6.48 -4.88
C ALA A 99 -18.68 7.94 -5.03
N PHE A 100 -17.84 8.82 -5.57
CA PHE A 100 -18.22 10.20 -5.83
C PHE A 100 -19.22 10.33 -6.97
N ALA A 101 -19.14 9.52 -8.00
CA ALA A 101 -20.12 9.49 -9.08
C ALA A 101 -21.51 9.06 -8.56
N GLN A 102 -21.57 8.09 -7.66
CA GLN A 102 -22.83 7.66 -7.03
C GLN A 102 -23.40 8.74 -6.08
N LEU A 103 -22.54 9.44 -5.36
CA LEU A 103 -22.96 10.49 -4.42
C LEU A 103 -23.45 11.75 -5.17
N GLY A 104 -22.81 12.11 -6.28
CA GLY A 104 -23.09 13.35 -7.02
C GLY A 104 -22.91 14.58 -6.13
N ASP A 105 -23.87 15.50 -6.16
CA ASP A 105 -23.89 16.71 -5.33
C ASP A 105 -24.55 16.49 -3.95
N ALA A 106 -24.93 15.26 -3.63
CA ALA A 106 -25.58 14.95 -2.35
C ALA A 106 -24.56 14.89 -1.22
N VAL A 107 -25.06 15.07 0.01
CA VAL A 107 -24.30 14.76 1.24
C VAL A 107 -24.57 13.31 1.59
N PRO A 108 -23.55 12.54 2.02
CA PRO A 108 -23.78 11.18 2.51
C PRO A 108 -24.83 11.17 3.63
N VAL A 109 -25.63 10.12 3.69
CA VAL A 109 -26.53 9.91 4.84
C VAL A 109 -25.67 9.79 6.09
N TYR A 110 -25.95 10.58 7.10
CA TYR A 110 -25.17 10.59 8.36
C TYR A 110 -26.08 10.71 9.58
N SER A 111 -25.55 10.34 10.75
CA SER A 111 -26.11 10.61 12.06
C SER A 111 -25.13 11.40 12.91
N VAL A 112 -25.67 12.08 13.91
CA VAL A 112 -24.90 12.64 15.03
C VAL A 112 -25.34 11.91 16.28
N ASP A 113 -24.43 11.16 16.89
CA ASP A 113 -24.72 10.32 18.03
C ASP A 113 -24.38 11.03 19.36
N SER A 114 -23.32 11.85 19.36
CA SER A 114 -22.99 12.69 20.52
C SER A 114 -22.38 14.03 20.11
N VAL A 115 -22.58 15.03 20.99
CA VAL A 115 -21.95 16.35 20.92
C VAL A 115 -21.48 16.68 22.32
N GLU A 116 -20.17 16.69 22.50
CA GLU A 116 -19.54 16.88 23.81
C GLU A 116 -18.63 18.11 23.80
N ARG A 117 -18.90 19.08 24.65
CA ARG A 117 -18.02 20.23 24.80
C ARG A 117 -16.94 19.96 25.83
N ASN A 118 -15.68 20.22 25.43
CA ASN A 118 -14.56 20.23 26.36
C ASN A 118 -14.20 21.68 26.73
N GLU A 119 -14.60 22.10 27.94
CA GLU A 119 -14.41 23.46 28.43
C GLU A 119 -12.90 23.81 28.60
N ASP A 120 -12.10 22.85 29.08
CA ASP A 120 -10.68 23.07 29.35
C ASP A 120 -9.88 23.25 28.07
N SER A 121 -10.21 22.48 27.03
CA SER A 121 -9.51 22.45 25.75
C SER A 121 -10.21 23.28 24.66
N ARG A 122 -11.32 23.94 24.96
CA ARG A 122 -12.01 24.88 24.08
C ARG A 122 -12.43 24.32 22.73
N TYR A 123 -12.85 23.07 22.69
CA TYR A 123 -13.41 22.46 21.49
C TYR A 123 -14.67 21.66 21.79
N THR A 124 -15.47 21.47 20.76
CA THR A 124 -16.62 20.56 20.80
C THR A 124 -16.27 19.32 19.98
N ALA A 125 -16.39 18.14 20.58
CA ALA A 125 -16.29 16.86 19.90
C ALA A 125 -17.66 16.43 19.42
N ILE A 126 -17.75 16.00 18.17
CA ILE A 126 -18.95 15.47 17.54
C ILE A 126 -18.63 14.06 17.05
N GLU A 127 -19.43 13.09 17.44
CA GLU A 127 -19.33 11.72 16.95
C GLU A 127 -20.61 11.30 16.25
N GLY A 128 -20.47 10.42 15.29
CA GLY A 128 -21.59 9.88 14.57
C GLY A 128 -21.17 8.84 13.55
N THR A 129 -22.09 8.53 12.65
CA THR A 129 -21.86 7.60 11.54
C THR A 129 -22.27 8.23 10.23
N TYR A 130 -21.72 7.71 9.14
CA TYR A 130 -22.13 8.04 7.77
C TYR A 130 -22.06 6.79 6.90
N GLU A 131 -22.94 6.76 5.90
CA GLU A 131 -23.02 5.65 4.97
C GLU A 131 -21.99 5.81 3.85
N VAL A 132 -21.25 4.72 3.56
CA VAL A 132 -20.29 4.65 2.47
C VAL A 132 -20.56 3.42 1.59
N PRO A 133 -20.26 3.49 0.27
CA PRO A 133 -20.31 2.31 -0.57
C PRO A 133 -19.34 1.23 -0.06
N LEU A 134 -19.77 0.00 -0.06
CA LEU A 134 -18.96 -1.14 0.35
C LEU A 134 -18.36 -1.83 -0.89
N TYR A 135 -17.03 -1.88 -0.97
CA TYR A 135 -16.28 -2.56 -2.03
C TYR A 135 -15.63 -3.86 -1.55
N LEU A 136 -16.00 -4.33 -0.36
CA LEU A 136 -15.49 -5.56 0.22
C LEU A 136 -16.51 -6.69 0.11
N THR A 137 -16.03 -7.93 0.10
CA THR A 137 -16.88 -9.12 0.25
C THR A 137 -17.32 -9.29 1.69
N ARG A 138 -18.28 -10.20 1.97
CA ARG A 138 -18.73 -10.58 3.32
C ARG A 138 -19.00 -9.39 4.25
N ASN A 139 -19.70 -8.36 3.77
CA ASN A 139 -20.07 -7.16 4.54
C ASN A 139 -18.88 -6.40 5.18
N GLY A 140 -17.68 -6.54 4.63
CA GLY A 140 -16.48 -5.87 5.13
C GLY A 140 -15.91 -6.43 6.43
N GLU A 141 -16.25 -7.67 6.79
CA GLU A 141 -15.66 -8.33 7.96
C GLU A 141 -14.14 -8.43 7.87
N PRO A 142 -13.42 -8.43 9.02
CA PRO A 142 -11.97 -8.58 9.02
C PRO A 142 -11.49 -9.81 8.22
N GLY A 143 -10.46 -9.62 7.40
CA GLY A 143 -9.91 -10.67 6.53
C GLY A 143 -10.69 -10.90 5.23
N THR A 144 -11.60 -9.99 4.86
CA THR A 144 -12.25 -10.00 3.54
C THR A 144 -11.36 -9.37 2.47
N GLY A 145 -11.56 -9.79 1.22
CA GLY A 145 -10.95 -9.16 0.04
C GLY A 145 -11.87 -8.15 -0.62
N LEU A 146 -11.36 -7.48 -1.64
CA LEU A 146 -12.13 -6.62 -2.51
C LEU A 146 -13.21 -7.43 -3.26
N ASN A 147 -14.39 -6.84 -3.46
CA ASN A 147 -15.45 -7.38 -4.29
C ASN A 147 -15.12 -7.07 -5.75
N LEU A 148 -14.44 -8.00 -6.41
CA LEU A 148 -14.04 -7.86 -7.81
C LEU A 148 -15.18 -8.27 -8.73
N SER A 149 -15.34 -7.55 -9.85
CA SER A 149 -16.24 -7.92 -10.94
C SER A 149 -15.59 -8.96 -11.87
N ASP A 150 -16.21 -9.17 -13.04
CA ASP A 150 -15.62 -9.93 -14.13
C ASP A 150 -14.31 -9.32 -14.67
N ASP A 151 -14.09 -8.01 -14.43
CA ASP A 151 -12.78 -7.39 -14.54
C ASP A 151 -12.04 -7.54 -13.22
N PRO A 152 -11.04 -8.45 -13.12
CA PRO A 152 -10.40 -8.80 -11.85
C PRO A 152 -9.58 -7.67 -11.24
N ASP A 153 -9.37 -6.57 -11.96
CA ASP A 153 -8.52 -5.45 -11.53
C ASP A 153 -9.32 -4.32 -10.88
N LEU A 154 -10.66 -4.31 -11.04
CA LEU A 154 -11.50 -3.22 -10.57
C LEU A 154 -12.56 -3.68 -9.55
N PRO A 155 -12.53 -3.14 -8.32
CA PRO A 155 -13.55 -3.39 -7.31
C PRO A 155 -14.91 -2.81 -7.70
N THR A 156 -15.97 -3.52 -7.37
CA THR A 156 -17.35 -3.07 -7.58
C THR A 156 -18.12 -2.98 -6.26
N VAL A 157 -19.11 -2.10 -6.22
CA VAL A 157 -19.96 -1.92 -5.04
C VAL A 157 -20.72 -3.21 -4.71
N ASN A 158 -20.70 -3.58 -3.44
CA ASN A 158 -21.40 -4.73 -2.85
C ASN A 158 -22.29 -4.30 -1.67
N GLY A 159 -23.08 -3.24 -1.87
CA GLY A 159 -23.94 -2.66 -0.85
C GLY A 159 -23.35 -1.40 -0.21
N SER A 160 -23.75 -1.10 1.02
CA SER A 160 -23.26 0.00 1.83
C SER A 160 -22.83 -0.47 3.22
N MET A 161 -22.02 0.34 3.87
CA MET A 161 -21.67 0.14 5.27
C MET A 161 -21.68 1.47 6.01
N SER A 162 -22.00 1.40 7.30
CA SER A 162 -21.94 2.55 8.19
C SER A 162 -20.52 2.72 8.74
N SER A 163 -19.94 3.88 8.56
CA SER A 163 -18.60 4.22 9.02
C SER A 163 -18.69 5.28 10.12
N ARG A 164 -17.88 5.14 11.17
CA ARG A 164 -17.84 6.13 12.26
C ARG A 164 -16.98 7.33 11.90
N TYR A 165 -17.39 8.50 12.36
CA TYR A 165 -16.56 9.69 12.33
C TYR A 165 -16.47 10.34 13.72
N ARG A 166 -15.39 11.06 13.95
CA ARG A 166 -15.23 11.97 15.09
C ARG A 166 -14.63 13.26 14.56
N CYS A 167 -15.28 14.37 14.88
CA CYS A 167 -14.87 15.71 14.49
C CYS A 167 -14.61 16.55 15.74
N MET A 168 -13.59 17.42 15.69
CA MET A 168 -13.34 18.42 16.73
C MET A 168 -13.48 19.80 16.12
N ILE A 169 -14.29 20.65 16.73
CA ILE A 169 -14.55 22.01 16.27
C ILE A 169 -14.12 22.96 17.40
N HIS A 170 -13.17 23.84 17.11
CA HIS A 170 -12.73 24.85 18.06
C HIS A 170 -13.81 25.91 18.27
N ASP A 171 -13.90 26.47 19.49
CA ASP A 171 -14.89 27.45 19.89
C ASP A 171 -14.95 28.72 19.04
N ASN A 172 -13.81 29.08 18.45
CA ASN A 172 -13.72 30.25 17.57
C ASN A 172 -14.23 29.97 16.15
N THR A 173 -14.54 28.71 15.81
CA THR A 173 -15.10 28.34 14.52
C THR A 173 -16.61 28.59 14.52
N THR A 174 -17.06 29.48 13.67
CA THR A 174 -18.47 29.86 13.51
C THR A 174 -18.86 29.88 12.05
N ALA A 175 -20.16 30.02 11.78
CA ALA A 175 -20.64 30.18 10.40
C ALA A 175 -20.05 31.42 9.71
N ASP A 176 -19.82 32.50 10.49
CA ASP A 176 -19.23 33.76 9.97
C ASP A 176 -17.69 33.73 9.94
N SER A 177 -17.08 32.78 10.64
CA SER A 177 -15.62 32.59 10.72
C SER A 177 -15.30 31.09 10.64
N PRO A 178 -15.47 30.47 9.47
CA PRO A 178 -15.21 29.04 9.31
C PRO A 178 -13.72 28.74 9.41
N GLY A 179 -13.39 27.64 10.10
CA GLY A 179 -12.03 27.11 10.15
C GLY A 179 -11.73 26.26 8.92
N ALA A 180 -10.45 26.06 8.63
CA ALA A 180 -10.03 25.10 7.62
C ALA A 180 -10.33 23.65 8.08
N GLY A 181 -10.82 22.82 7.16
CA GLY A 181 -11.03 21.40 7.44
C GLY A 181 -9.71 20.63 7.38
N VAL A 182 -9.42 19.83 8.40
CA VAL A 182 -8.27 18.92 8.43
C VAL A 182 -8.77 17.49 8.51
N LEU A 183 -8.43 16.67 7.54
CA LEU A 183 -8.68 15.23 7.58
C LEU A 183 -7.50 14.55 8.28
N TYR A 184 -7.79 13.84 9.38
CA TYR A 184 -6.80 13.10 10.13
C TYR A 184 -6.97 11.59 9.96
N GLY A 185 -5.88 10.91 9.55
CA GLY A 185 -5.80 9.45 9.53
C GLY A 185 -4.97 8.95 10.71
N HIS A 186 -5.48 8.00 11.46
CA HIS A 186 -4.74 7.37 12.56
C HIS A 186 -3.58 6.50 12.06
N GLY A 187 -2.62 6.22 12.93
CA GLY A 187 -1.50 5.33 12.63
C GLY A 187 -1.89 3.86 12.55
N LEU A 188 -0.97 3.01 12.10
CA LEU A 188 -1.17 1.56 12.03
C LEU A 188 -1.61 1.02 13.40
N LEU A 189 -2.64 0.16 13.39
CA LEU A 189 -3.29 -0.39 14.59
C LEU A 189 -3.93 0.65 15.53
N GLY A 190 -4.08 1.88 15.07
CA GLY A 190 -4.82 2.91 15.79
C GLY A 190 -6.32 2.86 15.55
N ASP A 191 -7.02 3.82 16.12
CA ASP A 191 -8.46 4.00 15.98
C ASP A 191 -8.86 5.48 15.91
N ILE A 192 -10.14 5.73 15.70
CA ILE A 192 -10.74 7.06 15.61
C ILE A 192 -10.47 7.94 16.85
N GLY A 193 -10.22 7.35 18.02
CA GLY A 193 -9.89 8.07 19.25
C GLY A 193 -8.58 8.85 19.15
N GLN A 194 -7.69 8.51 18.25
CA GLN A 194 -6.42 9.23 18.08
C GLN A 194 -6.58 10.68 17.63
N VAL A 195 -7.71 11.07 17.05
CA VAL A 195 -7.98 12.47 16.70
C VAL A 195 -7.97 13.39 17.95
N THR A 196 -8.35 12.86 19.11
CA THR A 196 -8.29 13.58 20.39
C THR A 196 -6.94 13.50 21.09
N SER A 197 -5.93 12.83 20.50
CA SER A 197 -4.57 12.78 21.02
C SER A 197 -3.82 14.10 20.76
N SER A 198 -2.62 14.22 21.32
CA SER A 198 -1.89 15.49 21.42
C SER A 198 -1.75 16.30 20.12
N GLY A 199 -1.47 15.66 18.99
CA GLY A 199 -1.23 16.38 17.73
C GLY A 199 -2.49 17.05 17.16
N PRO A 200 -3.52 16.30 16.76
CA PRO A 200 -4.76 16.87 16.22
C PRO A 200 -5.50 17.76 17.23
N ARG A 201 -5.47 17.37 18.52
CA ARG A 201 -6.08 18.18 19.59
C ARG A 201 -5.45 19.57 19.69
N LEU A 202 -4.11 19.68 19.61
CA LEU A 202 -3.42 20.98 19.66
C LEU A 202 -3.82 21.89 18.49
N LEU A 203 -4.06 21.34 17.30
CA LEU A 203 -4.57 22.12 16.17
C LEU A 203 -5.97 22.67 16.45
N ALA A 204 -6.84 21.85 17.05
CA ALA A 204 -8.19 22.30 17.43
C ALA A 204 -8.19 23.30 18.59
N GLU A 205 -7.27 23.15 19.56
CA GLU A 205 -7.14 24.06 20.72
C GLU A 205 -6.56 25.42 20.32
N ASP A 206 -5.63 25.45 19.37
CA ASP A 206 -4.92 26.65 18.94
C ASP A 206 -5.78 27.56 18.04
N GLY A 207 -6.93 27.07 17.58
CA GLY A 207 -7.89 27.82 16.77
C GLY A 207 -7.28 28.35 15.46
N ARG A 208 -6.20 27.76 15.00
CA ARG A 208 -5.63 28.12 13.70
C ARG A 208 -6.42 27.42 12.59
N PRO A 209 -6.80 28.17 11.57
CA PRO A 209 -7.45 27.61 10.41
C PRO A 209 -6.52 26.70 9.61
#